data_7dc443c3f6ce4058582dc209d27f0423
#
_entry.id   7dc443c3f6ce4058582dc209d27f0423
#
_cell.length_a   1.000
_cell.length_b   1.000
_cell.length_c   1.000
_cell.angle_alpha   90.00
_cell.angle_beta   90.00
_cell.angle_gamma   90.00
#
_symmetry.space_group_name_H-M   'P 1'
#
loop_
_entity.id
_entity.type
_entity.pdbx_description
1 polymer ?
#
loop_
_entity_poly.entity_id
_entity_poly.type
_entity_poly.pdbx_seq_one_letter_code
_entity_poly.pdbx_strand_id
1 'polypeptide(L)'
;RVLTYSEPVPLLFALRDAGIYIYAPCGGVGTCGKCRVRAGGDIAPLTAEEKLHLTQGEIDEGIRLACRAVATGDTFVYVPSDAVFDGSNVSHCANIAVRGVDKASETAQYGLSIDFGTTTVAARLYKLPSGELLGETERKNPQASYGADIISRITYASSNAQRGDNAPLTRALYDVTSDIIGSFNVALDDIFDIVAVGNTAMLHFYTELDPSGIARAPF
;
A
#
# COMPACT_ATOMS: atom_id res chain seq x y z
N ARG A 1 14.67 5.30 -10.54
CA ARG A 1 14.41 6.52 -9.73
C ARG A 1 15.62 6.80 -8.87
N VAL A 2 15.90 8.08 -8.58
CA VAL A 2 16.94 8.52 -7.66
C VAL A 2 16.27 9.25 -6.51
N LEU A 3 16.63 8.89 -5.29
CA LEU A 3 16.17 9.54 -4.06
C LEU A 3 17.39 10.03 -3.29
N THR A 4 17.28 11.16 -2.61
CA THR A 4 18.36 11.74 -1.81
C THR A 4 17.90 11.91 -0.37
N TYR A 5 18.69 11.39 0.56
CA TYR A 5 18.44 11.51 2.00
C TYR A 5 19.65 12.16 2.67
N SER A 6 19.41 12.97 3.69
CA SER A 6 20.46 13.63 4.48
C SER A 6 21.04 12.72 5.57
N GLU A 7 20.35 11.63 5.89
CA GLU A 7 20.72 10.67 6.95
C GLU A 7 20.61 9.23 6.45
N PRO A 8 21.29 8.27 7.09
CA PRO A 8 21.13 6.86 6.77
C PRO A 8 19.67 6.41 6.83
N VAL A 9 19.22 5.67 5.80
CA VAL A 9 17.84 5.28 5.63
C VAL A 9 17.68 3.77 5.42
N PRO A 10 16.73 3.08 6.10
CA PRO A 10 16.38 1.71 5.78
C PRO A 10 15.85 1.59 4.34
N LEU A 11 16.32 0.58 3.59
CA LEU A 11 15.93 0.41 2.19
C LEU A 11 14.43 0.24 2.01
N LEU A 12 13.75 -0.44 2.95
CA LEU A 12 12.29 -0.59 2.90
C LEU A 12 11.57 0.76 2.97
N PHE A 13 12.09 1.71 3.75
CA PHE A 13 11.54 3.07 3.82
C PHE A 13 11.75 3.81 2.50
N ALA A 14 12.98 3.79 1.97
CA ALA A 14 13.31 4.44 0.72
C ALA A 14 12.49 3.90 -0.47
N LEU A 15 12.25 2.59 -0.51
CA LEU A 15 11.39 1.96 -1.53
C LEU A 15 9.95 2.44 -1.44
N ARG A 16 9.37 2.49 -0.23
CA ARG A 16 8.02 2.99 0.00
C ARG A 16 7.88 4.46 -0.37
N ASP A 17 8.86 5.28 -0.02
CA ASP A 17 8.91 6.69 -0.38
C ASP A 17 9.00 6.90 -1.91
N ALA A 18 9.63 5.96 -2.61
CA ALA A 18 9.64 5.90 -4.08
C ALA A 18 8.31 5.39 -4.68
N GLY A 19 7.32 5.01 -3.87
CA GLY A 19 6.09 4.36 -4.33
C GLY A 19 6.30 2.90 -4.76
N ILE A 20 7.38 2.26 -4.30
CA ILE A 20 7.68 0.85 -4.61
C ILE A 20 7.34 0.01 -3.39
N TYR A 21 6.23 -0.71 -3.47
CA TYR A 21 5.76 -1.56 -2.39
C TYR A 21 6.23 -2.99 -2.60
N ILE A 22 6.92 -3.56 -1.62
CA ILE A 22 7.39 -4.94 -1.61
C ILE A 22 6.74 -5.74 -0.49
N TYR A 23 6.70 -7.06 -0.65
CA TYR A 23 6.08 -7.93 0.33
C TYR A 23 6.88 -7.98 1.64
N ALA A 24 6.36 -7.33 2.68
CA ALA A 24 6.97 -7.24 4.01
C ALA A 24 5.94 -7.56 5.13
N PRO A 25 5.46 -8.83 5.24
CA PRO A 25 4.32 -9.20 6.07
C PRO A 25 4.51 -8.95 7.57
N CYS A 26 5.74 -8.85 8.06
CA CYS A 26 6.02 -8.48 9.45
C CYS A 26 6.05 -6.96 9.69
N GLY A 27 5.65 -6.13 8.71
CA GLY A 27 5.67 -4.68 8.85
C GLY A 27 7.05 -4.03 8.94
N GLY A 28 8.13 -4.79 8.69
CA GLY A 28 9.50 -4.29 8.79
C GLY A 28 10.23 -4.67 10.10
N VAL A 29 9.62 -5.50 10.95
CA VAL A 29 10.22 -5.95 12.22
C VAL A 29 11.43 -6.87 12.03
N GLY A 30 11.59 -7.50 10.85
CA GLY A 30 12.75 -8.35 10.54
C GLY A 30 12.55 -9.84 10.87
N THR A 31 11.34 -10.25 11.26
CA THR A 31 11.07 -11.63 11.73
C THR A 31 10.67 -12.60 10.63
N CYS A 32 10.27 -12.13 9.43
CA CYS A 32 9.71 -13.00 8.39
C CYS A 32 10.68 -13.33 7.25
N GLY A 33 11.75 -12.56 7.06
CA GLY A 33 12.73 -12.75 5.99
C GLY A 33 12.19 -12.63 4.55
N LYS A 34 11.03 -11.96 4.34
CA LYS A 34 10.35 -11.93 3.02
C LYS A 34 10.67 -10.71 2.15
N CYS A 35 11.15 -9.61 2.74
CA CYS A 35 11.45 -8.36 2.03
C CYS A 35 12.84 -8.39 1.35
N ARG A 36 13.09 -9.43 0.55
CA ARG A 36 14.37 -9.64 -0.14
C ARG A 36 14.51 -8.67 -1.30
N VAL A 37 15.65 -7.99 -1.36
CA VAL A 37 16.06 -7.14 -2.48
C VAL A 37 17.53 -7.39 -2.76
N ARG A 38 17.98 -7.16 -3.98
CA ARG A 38 19.40 -7.11 -4.29
C ARG A 38 19.90 -5.69 -4.15
N ALA A 39 20.91 -5.47 -3.33
CA ALA A 39 21.42 -4.14 -3.06
C ALA A 39 22.93 -4.11 -2.93
N GLY A 40 23.54 -2.97 -3.29
CA GLY A 40 24.97 -2.77 -3.20
C GLY A 40 25.34 -1.28 -3.15
N GLY A 41 26.62 -1.00 -2.98
CA GLY A 41 27.13 0.34 -2.70
C GLY A 41 27.35 0.53 -1.20
N ASP A 42 27.11 1.73 -0.71
CA ASP A 42 27.34 2.11 0.69
C ASP A 42 26.17 1.66 1.58
N ILE A 43 26.22 0.40 2.01
CA ILE A 43 25.20 -0.21 2.87
C ILE A 43 25.85 -0.63 4.18
N ALA A 44 25.15 -0.41 5.30
CA ALA A 44 25.56 -0.87 6.61
C ALA A 44 25.81 -2.41 6.62
N PRO A 45 26.71 -2.91 7.48
CA PRO A 45 26.99 -4.35 7.60
C PRO A 45 25.73 -5.18 7.84
N LEU A 46 25.79 -6.47 7.47
CA LEU A 46 24.72 -7.44 7.71
C LEU A 46 24.32 -7.51 9.18
N THR A 47 23.03 -7.40 9.44
CA THR A 47 22.46 -7.53 10.78
C THR A 47 22.33 -9.00 11.21
N ALA A 48 22.07 -9.24 12.48
CA ALA A 48 21.83 -10.58 13.01
C ALA A 48 20.59 -11.22 12.37
N GLU A 49 19.52 -10.43 12.17
CA GLU A 49 18.28 -10.89 11.53
C GLU A 49 18.51 -11.26 10.06
N GLU A 50 19.32 -10.50 9.33
CA GLU A 50 19.68 -10.87 7.97
C GLU A 50 20.42 -12.21 7.91
N LYS A 51 21.39 -12.42 8.78
CA LYS A 51 22.14 -13.69 8.88
C LYS A 51 21.27 -14.88 9.29
N LEU A 52 20.19 -14.64 10.01
CA LEU A 52 19.23 -15.68 10.39
C LEU A 52 18.36 -16.15 9.20
N HIS A 53 18.05 -15.24 8.29
CA HIS A 53 17.07 -15.48 7.21
C HIS A 53 17.69 -15.66 5.83
N LEU A 54 18.92 -15.24 5.62
CA LEU A 54 19.63 -15.33 4.34
C LEU A 54 20.67 -16.45 4.37
N THR A 55 20.73 -17.22 3.30
CA THR A 55 21.81 -18.18 3.07
C THR A 55 23.09 -17.46 2.67
N GLN A 56 24.24 -18.14 2.82
CA GLN A 56 25.52 -17.56 2.39
C GLN A 56 25.52 -17.23 0.88
N GLY A 57 24.92 -18.09 0.03
CA GLY A 57 24.82 -17.83 -1.40
C GLY A 57 24.01 -16.55 -1.71
N GLU A 58 22.90 -16.33 -1.03
CA GLU A 58 22.11 -15.09 -1.18
C GLU A 58 22.91 -13.86 -0.76
N ILE A 59 23.65 -13.95 0.33
CA ILE A 59 24.53 -12.88 0.80
C ILE A 59 25.61 -12.56 -0.24
N ASP A 60 26.23 -13.57 -0.80
CA ASP A 60 27.29 -13.43 -1.82
C ASP A 60 26.75 -12.83 -3.13
N GLU A 61 25.47 -13.08 -3.44
CA GLU A 61 24.74 -12.45 -4.56
C GLU A 61 24.26 -11.02 -4.27
N GLY A 62 24.50 -10.49 -3.06
CA GLY A 62 24.11 -9.16 -2.65
C GLY A 62 22.62 -9.04 -2.25
N ILE A 63 22.01 -10.16 -1.87
CA ILE A 63 20.64 -10.13 -1.32
C ILE A 63 20.66 -9.57 0.10
N ARG A 64 19.74 -8.67 0.38
CA ARG A 64 19.55 -8.01 1.67
C ARG A 64 18.08 -8.06 2.06
N LEU A 65 17.81 -7.95 3.35
CA LEU A 65 16.45 -7.70 3.83
C LEU A 65 16.21 -6.18 3.87
N ALA A 66 15.34 -5.67 2.99
CA ALA A 66 15.13 -4.23 2.85
C ALA A 66 14.75 -3.53 4.17
N CYS A 67 14.10 -4.23 5.09
CA CYS A 67 13.74 -3.68 6.40
C CYS A 67 14.92 -3.57 7.39
N ARG A 68 16.03 -4.28 7.12
CA ARG A 68 17.22 -4.30 7.98
C ARG A 68 18.44 -3.66 7.34
N ALA A 69 18.53 -3.72 6.02
CA ALA A 69 19.59 -3.06 5.28
C ALA A 69 19.40 -1.54 5.30
N VAL A 70 20.45 -0.80 5.68
CA VAL A 70 20.45 0.66 5.79
C VAL A 70 21.42 1.22 4.77
N ALA A 71 20.96 2.10 3.89
CA ALA A 71 21.80 2.90 3.01
C ALA A 71 22.53 3.96 3.86
N THR A 72 23.86 4.05 3.71
CA THR A 72 24.72 4.99 4.43
C THR A 72 25.40 5.99 3.50
N GLY A 73 25.24 5.81 2.18
CA GLY A 73 25.79 6.64 1.12
C GLY A 73 25.21 6.19 -0.23
N ASP A 74 26.01 6.27 -1.28
CA ASP A 74 25.59 5.93 -2.64
C ASP A 74 25.22 4.43 -2.73
N THR A 75 23.93 4.17 -2.80
CA THR A 75 23.36 2.82 -2.75
C THR A 75 22.46 2.58 -3.94
N PHE A 76 22.55 1.40 -4.56
CA PHE A 76 21.59 0.94 -5.56
C PHE A 76 20.78 -0.25 -5.02
N VAL A 77 19.50 -0.28 -5.39
CA VAL A 77 18.58 -1.35 -5.02
C VAL A 77 17.88 -1.87 -6.27
N TYR A 78 18.02 -3.16 -6.51
CA TYR A 78 17.25 -3.88 -7.52
C TYR A 78 16.14 -4.67 -6.82
N VAL A 79 14.92 -4.38 -7.18
CA VAL A 79 13.74 -5.08 -6.67
C VAL A 79 13.30 -6.10 -7.73
N PRO A 80 13.34 -7.42 -7.43
CA PRO A 80 12.84 -8.43 -8.35
C PRO A 80 11.35 -8.20 -8.65
N SER A 81 10.92 -8.48 -9.88
CA SER A 81 9.53 -8.25 -10.31
C SER A 81 8.49 -9.04 -9.51
N ASP A 82 8.86 -10.22 -9.03
CA ASP A 82 8.04 -11.08 -8.16
C ASP A 82 7.99 -10.62 -6.69
N ALA A 83 8.92 -9.77 -6.28
CA ALA A 83 8.92 -9.14 -4.95
C ALA A 83 8.09 -7.84 -4.91
N VAL A 84 7.83 -7.22 -6.06
CA VAL A 84 6.97 -6.05 -6.16
C VAL A 84 5.53 -6.48 -5.92
N PHE A 85 4.80 -5.70 -5.13
CA PHE A 85 3.37 -5.88 -4.98
C PHE A 85 2.69 -5.51 -6.31
N ASP A 86 2.59 -6.50 -7.23
CA ASP A 86 1.87 -6.34 -8.48
C ASP A 86 0.36 -6.47 -8.20
N GLY A 87 -0.36 -5.37 -8.40
CA GLY A 87 -1.81 -5.29 -8.22
C GLY A 87 -2.63 -6.01 -9.30
N SER A 88 -2.01 -6.61 -10.30
CA SER A 88 -2.72 -7.31 -11.37
C SER A 88 -3.06 -8.74 -10.94
N ASN A 89 -4.27 -9.02 -10.67
CA ASN A 89 -4.98 -10.32 -10.56
C ASN A 89 -5.79 -10.48 -9.29
N VAL A 90 -7.01 -10.02 -9.35
CA VAL A 90 -8.07 -10.47 -8.45
C VAL A 90 -9.37 -10.61 -9.27
N SER A 91 -10.13 -11.63 -8.99
CA SER A 91 -11.30 -12.00 -9.77
C SER A 91 -12.61 -11.70 -9.02
N HIS A 92 -13.50 -11.05 -9.73
CA HIS A 92 -14.98 -11.05 -9.63
C HIS A 92 -15.65 -10.54 -8.35
N CYS A 93 -16.18 -9.33 -8.46
CA CYS A 93 -17.23 -8.83 -7.60
C CYS A 93 -18.62 -9.26 -8.09
N ALA A 94 -19.51 -9.61 -7.18
CA ALA A 94 -20.91 -9.93 -7.50
C ALA A 94 -21.68 -8.66 -7.94
N ASN A 95 -22.59 -8.82 -8.88
CA ASN A 95 -23.49 -7.75 -9.35
C ASN A 95 -24.38 -7.25 -8.21
N ILE A 96 -24.26 -5.95 -7.89
CA ILE A 96 -25.13 -5.27 -6.92
C ILE A 96 -26.07 -4.34 -7.72
N ALA A 97 -27.37 -4.43 -7.43
CA ALA A 97 -28.34 -3.51 -8.01
C ALA A 97 -28.12 -2.08 -7.45
N VAL A 98 -27.87 -1.12 -8.31
CA VAL A 98 -27.70 0.28 -7.93
C VAL A 98 -29.06 0.98 -7.96
N ARG A 99 -29.45 1.67 -6.87
CA ARG A 99 -30.60 2.57 -6.85
C ARG A 99 -30.16 3.94 -7.35
N GLY A 100 -30.95 4.56 -8.23
CA GLY A 100 -30.65 5.81 -8.88
C GLY A 100 -30.33 6.95 -7.90
N VAL A 101 -29.47 7.86 -8.31
CA VAL A 101 -29.09 9.08 -7.59
C VAL A 101 -30.02 10.21 -8.04
N ASP A 102 -30.75 10.81 -7.11
CA ASP A 102 -31.80 11.80 -7.41
C ASP A 102 -31.29 13.19 -7.87
N LYS A 103 -29.99 13.48 -7.83
CA LYS A 103 -29.43 14.78 -8.17
C LYS A 103 -28.00 14.72 -8.73
N ALA A 104 -27.84 14.17 -9.93
CA ALA A 104 -26.61 14.42 -10.67
C ALA A 104 -26.66 15.82 -11.32
N SER A 105 -25.58 16.57 -11.24
CA SER A 105 -25.41 17.81 -12.01
C SER A 105 -25.46 17.48 -13.51
N GLU A 106 -25.98 18.39 -14.34
CA GLU A 106 -26.04 18.21 -15.80
C GLU A 106 -24.64 17.99 -16.45
N THR A 107 -23.58 18.34 -15.72
CA THR A 107 -22.19 18.24 -16.18
C THR A 107 -21.42 17.01 -15.63
N ALA A 108 -21.81 16.48 -14.48
CA ALA A 108 -21.13 15.33 -13.89
C ALA A 108 -21.72 14.01 -14.41
N GLN A 109 -20.87 13.16 -14.96
CA GLN A 109 -21.31 11.98 -15.73
C GLN A 109 -21.12 10.66 -14.97
N TYR A 110 -20.27 10.62 -13.94
CA TYR A 110 -19.84 9.37 -13.32
C TYR A 110 -19.98 9.39 -11.79
N GLY A 111 -20.26 8.20 -11.25
CA GLY A 111 -20.14 7.88 -9.84
C GLY A 111 -19.11 6.77 -9.65
N LEU A 112 -18.35 6.83 -8.56
CA LEU A 112 -17.33 5.84 -8.25
C LEU A 112 -17.63 5.20 -6.88
N SER A 113 -17.61 3.89 -6.79
CA SER A 113 -17.58 3.18 -5.52
C SER A 113 -16.22 2.53 -5.31
N ILE A 114 -15.69 2.63 -4.08
CA ILE A 114 -14.40 2.04 -3.70
C ILE A 114 -14.60 1.19 -2.46
N ASP A 115 -14.11 -0.06 -2.50
CA ASP A 115 -14.05 -0.95 -1.34
C ASP A 115 -12.60 -1.10 -0.88
N PHE A 116 -12.29 -0.57 0.29
CA PHE A 116 -10.99 -0.70 0.94
C PHE A 116 -10.90 -2.01 1.73
N GLY A 117 -10.67 -3.10 1.03
CA GLY A 117 -10.40 -4.39 1.67
C GLY A 117 -8.99 -4.46 2.27
N THR A 118 -8.79 -5.34 3.24
CA THR A 118 -7.48 -5.58 3.87
C THR A 118 -6.44 -6.09 2.87
N THR A 119 -6.87 -6.96 1.95
CA THR A 119 -6.01 -7.60 0.95
C THR A 119 -6.10 -6.92 -0.40
N THR A 120 -7.28 -6.43 -0.77
CA THR A 120 -7.61 -5.91 -2.09
C THR A 120 -8.37 -4.60 -1.94
N VAL A 121 -8.07 -3.65 -2.79
CA VAL A 121 -8.87 -2.43 -3.01
C VAL A 121 -9.57 -2.60 -4.35
N ALA A 122 -10.90 -2.55 -4.35
CA ALA A 122 -11.72 -2.69 -5.55
C ALA A 122 -12.52 -1.41 -5.83
N ALA A 123 -12.77 -1.11 -7.10
CA ALA A 123 -13.61 0.03 -7.47
C ALA A 123 -14.48 -0.26 -8.68
N ARG A 124 -15.60 0.44 -8.75
CA ARG A 124 -16.57 0.38 -9.84
C ARG A 124 -16.96 1.77 -10.28
N LEU A 125 -16.95 1.98 -11.59
CA LEU A 125 -17.37 3.23 -12.23
C LEU A 125 -18.79 3.06 -12.79
N TYR A 126 -19.64 4.02 -12.49
CA TYR A 126 -21.03 4.05 -12.93
C TYR A 126 -21.32 5.30 -13.73
N LYS A 127 -22.17 5.16 -14.75
CA LYS A 127 -22.76 6.30 -15.47
C LYS A 127 -23.92 6.88 -14.67
N LEU A 128 -23.94 8.20 -14.49
CA LEU A 128 -25.03 8.87 -13.82
C LEU A 128 -25.93 9.58 -14.83
N PRO A 129 -27.25 9.71 -14.55
CA PRO A 129 -27.97 9.18 -13.40
C PRO A 129 -28.46 7.73 -13.56
N SER A 130 -28.12 7.04 -14.67
CA SER A 130 -28.68 5.72 -15.00
C SER A 130 -28.27 4.61 -14.02
N GLY A 131 -27.11 4.76 -13.35
CA GLY A 131 -26.53 3.72 -12.52
C GLY A 131 -25.92 2.55 -13.32
N GLU A 132 -25.74 2.71 -14.62
CA GLU A 132 -25.11 1.71 -15.49
C GLU A 132 -23.65 1.50 -15.08
N LEU A 133 -23.26 0.25 -14.83
CA LEU A 133 -21.87 -0.11 -14.55
C LEU A 133 -21.05 -0.01 -15.84
N LEU A 134 -20.06 0.88 -15.84
CA LEU A 134 -19.17 1.09 -16.99
C LEU A 134 -17.88 0.28 -16.91
N GLY A 135 -17.42 0.00 -15.69
CA GLY A 135 -16.20 -0.75 -15.47
C GLY A 135 -15.96 -1.09 -14.00
N GLU A 136 -15.17 -2.12 -13.81
CA GLU A 136 -14.68 -2.51 -12.49
C GLU A 136 -13.19 -2.82 -12.58
N THR A 137 -12.48 -2.55 -11.50
CA THR A 137 -11.06 -2.86 -11.36
C THR A 137 -10.71 -3.09 -9.91
N GLU A 138 -9.64 -3.81 -9.68
CA GLU A 138 -9.14 -4.05 -8.35
C GLU A 138 -7.62 -4.14 -8.33
N ARG A 139 -7.02 -3.86 -7.19
CA ARG A 139 -5.59 -3.92 -6.94
C ARG A 139 -5.34 -4.56 -5.58
N LYS A 140 -4.21 -5.23 -5.44
CA LYS A 140 -3.75 -5.64 -4.10
C LYS A 140 -3.52 -4.41 -3.24
N ASN A 141 -3.94 -4.50 -1.97
CA ASN A 141 -3.73 -3.41 -1.03
C ASN A 141 -2.23 -3.27 -0.69
N PRO A 142 -1.58 -2.17 -1.09
CA PRO A 142 -0.14 -1.98 -0.88
C PRO A 142 0.24 -1.85 0.60
N GLN A 143 -0.72 -1.63 1.49
CA GLN A 143 -0.49 -1.63 2.93
C GLN A 143 0.02 -3.00 3.46
N ALA A 144 -0.07 -4.08 2.67
CA ALA A 144 0.55 -5.35 3.02
C ALA A 144 2.08 -5.26 3.19
N SER A 145 2.72 -4.22 2.64
CA SER A 145 4.12 -3.89 2.90
C SER A 145 4.38 -3.39 4.32
N TYR A 146 3.35 -2.96 5.03
CA TYR A 146 3.42 -2.46 6.41
C TYR A 146 2.92 -3.48 7.43
N GLY A 147 2.25 -4.54 6.96
CA GLY A 147 1.73 -5.64 7.77
C GLY A 147 0.78 -6.50 6.95
N ALA A 148 0.87 -7.82 7.11
CA ALA A 148 0.02 -8.78 6.38
C ALA A 148 -1.44 -8.72 6.81
N ASP A 149 -1.68 -8.36 8.08
CA ASP A 149 -3.00 -8.28 8.70
C ASP A 149 -3.25 -6.91 9.34
N ILE A 150 -4.47 -6.69 9.78
CA ILE A 150 -4.91 -5.43 10.41
C ILE A 150 -4.11 -5.12 11.67
N ILE A 151 -3.86 -6.10 12.53
CA ILE A 151 -3.18 -5.88 13.82
C ILE A 151 -1.74 -5.44 13.59
N SER A 152 -1.01 -6.08 12.66
CA SER A 152 0.36 -5.69 12.32
C SER A 152 0.42 -4.28 11.73
N ARG A 153 -0.58 -3.86 10.94
CA ARG A 153 -0.69 -2.49 10.40
C ARG A 153 -0.99 -1.47 11.50
N ILE A 154 -1.90 -1.78 12.43
CA ILE A 154 -2.18 -0.91 13.59
C ILE A 154 -0.93 -0.78 14.46
N THR A 155 -0.21 -1.88 14.69
CA THR A 155 1.05 -1.86 15.44
C THR A 155 2.09 -0.97 14.75
N TYR A 156 2.20 -1.10 13.42
CA TYR A 156 3.07 -0.23 12.62
C TYR A 156 2.69 1.25 12.78
N ALA A 157 1.41 1.59 12.59
CA ALA A 157 0.89 2.96 12.75
C ALA A 157 1.20 3.52 14.14
N SER A 158 0.87 2.76 15.19
CA SER A 158 1.08 3.17 16.59
C SER A 158 2.57 3.37 16.92
N SER A 159 3.45 2.52 16.40
CA SER A 159 4.91 2.62 16.62
C SER A 159 5.54 3.82 15.88
N ASN A 160 4.93 4.28 14.80
CA ASN A 160 5.42 5.41 14.00
C ASN A 160 4.68 6.72 14.33
N ALA A 161 3.55 6.68 15.03
CA ALA A 161 2.82 7.86 15.50
C ALA A 161 3.70 8.81 16.32
N GLN A 162 4.64 8.25 17.12
CA GLN A 162 5.60 9.03 17.91
C GLN A 162 6.62 9.80 17.05
N ARG A 163 6.76 9.45 15.76
CA ARG A 163 7.59 10.15 14.78
C ARG A 163 6.81 11.18 13.96
N GLY A 164 5.52 11.39 14.26
CA GLY A 164 4.65 12.32 13.55
C GLY A 164 4.25 11.84 12.14
N ASP A 165 4.50 10.59 11.80
CA ASP A 165 4.28 10.06 10.45
C ASP A 165 3.23 8.93 10.45
N ASN A 166 1.97 9.31 10.62
CA ASN A 166 0.82 8.41 10.38
C ASN A 166 0.50 8.26 8.89
N ALA A 167 1.18 9.03 8.03
CA ALA A 167 0.89 9.15 6.61
C ALA A 167 1.27 7.93 5.74
N PRO A 168 2.22 6.99 6.08
CA PRO A 168 2.61 5.96 5.12
C PRO A 168 1.48 5.01 4.72
N LEU A 169 0.62 4.62 5.67
CA LEU A 169 -0.52 3.74 5.39
C LEU A 169 -1.61 4.46 4.58
N THR A 170 -1.87 5.72 4.91
CA THR A 170 -2.79 6.59 4.16
C THR A 170 -2.27 6.83 2.75
N ARG A 171 -0.99 7.20 2.60
CA ARG A 171 -0.37 7.41 1.29
C ARG A 171 -0.49 6.18 0.41
N ALA A 172 -0.23 4.99 0.95
CA ALA A 172 -0.38 3.74 0.20
C ALA A 172 -1.81 3.53 -0.33
N LEU A 173 -2.84 3.91 0.44
CA LEU A 173 -4.23 3.89 -0.03
C LEU A 173 -4.51 4.96 -1.08
N TYR A 174 -3.99 6.17 -0.92
CA TYR A 174 -4.16 7.23 -1.91
C TYR A 174 -3.47 6.87 -3.24
N ASP A 175 -2.27 6.30 -3.19
CA ASP A 175 -1.53 5.88 -4.38
C ASP A 175 -2.31 4.81 -5.16
N VAL A 176 -2.81 3.76 -4.49
CA VAL A 176 -3.60 2.71 -5.14
C VAL A 176 -4.95 3.22 -5.64
N THR A 177 -5.57 4.15 -4.93
CA THR A 177 -6.83 4.78 -5.36
C THR A 177 -6.62 5.63 -6.61
N SER A 178 -5.54 6.42 -6.65
CA SER A 178 -5.17 7.23 -7.81
C SER A 178 -4.89 6.35 -9.04
N ASP A 179 -4.16 5.24 -8.87
CA ASP A 179 -3.92 4.26 -9.93
C ASP A 179 -5.21 3.62 -10.46
N ILE A 180 -6.11 3.26 -9.55
CA ILE A 180 -7.43 2.71 -9.88
C ILE A 180 -8.25 3.72 -10.69
N ILE A 181 -8.38 4.96 -10.24
CA ILE A 181 -9.13 6.02 -10.93
C ILE A 181 -8.53 6.26 -12.32
N GLY A 182 -7.21 6.37 -12.40
CA GLY A 182 -6.49 6.54 -13.66
C GLY A 182 -6.75 5.42 -14.68
N SER A 183 -7.02 4.19 -14.21
CA SER A 183 -7.30 3.05 -15.09
C SER A 183 -8.65 3.13 -15.81
N PHE A 184 -9.58 3.95 -15.34
CA PHE A 184 -10.88 4.15 -15.98
C PHE A 184 -10.85 5.15 -17.15
N ASN A 185 -9.75 5.89 -17.35
CA ASN A 185 -9.62 6.90 -18.41
C ASN A 185 -10.73 7.98 -18.40
N VAL A 186 -11.21 8.35 -17.24
CA VAL A 186 -12.17 9.46 -17.04
C VAL A 186 -11.47 10.62 -16.33
N ALA A 187 -11.90 11.85 -16.63
CA ALA A 187 -11.39 13.01 -15.90
C ALA A 187 -11.98 13.03 -14.47
N LEU A 188 -11.18 13.44 -13.49
CA LEU A 188 -11.65 13.55 -12.09
C LEU A 188 -12.82 14.50 -11.96
N ASP A 189 -12.83 15.58 -12.74
CA ASP A 189 -13.89 16.59 -12.75
C ASP A 189 -15.24 16.06 -13.27
N ASP A 190 -15.22 14.93 -14.00
CA ASP A 190 -16.42 14.25 -14.48
C ASP A 190 -16.99 13.27 -13.43
N ILE A 191 -16.30 13.03 -12.34
CA ILE A 191 -16.77 12.17 -11.23
C ILE A 191 -17.54 13.04 -10.25
N PHE A 192 -18.86 12.84 -10.20
CA PHE A 192 -19.76 13.60 -9.34
C PHE A 192 -19.67 13.19 -7.87
N ASP A 193 -19.58 11.90 -7.61
CA ASP A 193 -19.60 11.35 -6.25
C ASP A 193 -18.69 10.15 -6.13
N ILE A 194 -18.06 10.02 -4.97
CA ILE A 194 -17.20 8.87 -4.61
C ILE A 194 -17.70 8.30 -3.28
N VAL A 195 -18.19 7.09 -3.31
CA VAL A 195 -18.57 6.34 -2.12
C VAL A 195 -17.48 5.34 -1.75
N ALA A 196 -16.89 5.53 -0.59
CA ALA A 196 -15.85 4.65 -0.08
C ALA A 196 -16.38 3.80 1.10
N VAL A 197 -16.13 2.50 1.05
CA VAL A 197 -16.46 1.56 2.12
C VAL A 197 -15.22 0.78 2.54
N GLY A 198 -15.24 0.22 3.73
CA GLY A 198 -14.14 -0.60 4.24
C GLY A 198 -14.43 -1.01 5.68
N ASN A 199 -13.64 -1.94 6.22
CA ASN A 199 -13.71 -2.21 7.65
C ASN A 199 -13.19 -1.01 8.47
N THR A 200 -13.51 -0.98 9.76
CA THR A 200 -13.21 0.15 10.66
C THR A 200 -11.73 0.57 10.60
N ALA A 201 -10.80 -0.38 10.62
CA ALA A 201 -9.38 -0.05 10.61
C ALA A 201 -8.94 0.55 9.25
N MET A 202 -9.46 0.02 8.13
CA MET A 202 -9.17 0.56 6.80
C MET A 202 -9.67 1.99 6.65
N LEU A 203 -10.85 2.29 7.18
CA LEU A 203 -11.39 3.65 7.18
C LEU A 203 -10.56 4.59 8.07
N HIS A 204 -10.05 4.13 9.23
CA HIS A 204 -9.13 4.91 10.06
C HIS A 204 -7.83 5.24 9.30
N PHE A 205 -7.25 4.26 8.60
CA PHE A 205 -6.06 4.52 7.78
C PHE A 205 -6.33 5.50 6.65
N TYR A 206 -7.50 5.42 6.01
CA TYR A 206 -7.85 6.31 4.91
C TYR A 206 -8.10 7.75 5.38
N THR A 207 -8.72 7.92 6.55
CA THR A 207 -9.06 9.23 7.12
C THR A 207 -8.02 9.78 8.10
N GLU A 208 -6.87 9.12 8.24
CA GLU A 208 -5.78 9.50 9.16
C GLU A 208 -6.18 9.50 10.64
N LEU A 209 -7.24 8.80 11.00
CA LEU A 209 -7.63 8.64 12.39
C LEU A 209 -6.72 7.62 13.11
N ASP A 210 -6.50 7.85 14.40
CA ASP A 210 -5.70 6.93 15.23
C ASP A 210 -6.40 5.56 15.36
N PRO A 211 -5.81 4.47 14.83
CA PRO A 211 -6.41 3.14 14.89
C PRO A 211 -6.08 2.39 16.19
N SER A 212 -5.30 2.96 17.10
CA SER A 212 -4.76 2.25 18.28
C SER A 212 -5.85 1.67 19.20
N GLY A 213 -7.00 2.34 19.27
CA GLY A 213 -8.16 1.89 20.05
C GLY A 213 -8.80 0.61 19.52
N ILE A 214 -8.70 0.34 18.21
CA ILE A 214 -9.31 -0.83 17.58
C ILE A 214 -8.58 -2.14 17.95
N ALA A 215 -7.28 -2.06 18.28
CA ALA A 215 -6.46 -3.23 18.60
C ALA A 215 -6.45 -3.57 20.10
N ARG A 216 -7.26 -2.92 20.92
CA ARG A 216 -7.29 -3.13 22.37
C ARG A 216 -8.64 -3.63 22.82
N ALA A 217 -8.65 -4.71 23.62
CA ALA A 217 -9.87 -5.18 24.27
C ALA A 217 -10.31 -4.18 25.37
N PRO A 218 -11.63 -4.04 25.63
CA PRO A 218 -12.76 -4.69 24.92
C PRO A 218 -12.98 -4.04 23.55
N PHE A 219 -13.33 -4.90 22.56
CA PHE A 219 -13.61 -4.48 21.17
C PHE A 219 -15.03 -3.97 21.03
#